data_b48ee152ab81d1baec820f0c8d7bd245
#
_entry.id   b48ee152ab81d1baec820f0c8d7bd245
#
_cell.length_a   1.000
_cell.length_b   1.000
_cell.length_c   1.000
_cell.angle_alpha   90.00
_cell.angle_beta   90.00
_cell.angle_gamma   90.00
#
_symmetry.space_group_name_H-M   'P 1'
#
loop_
_entity.id
_entity.type
_entity.pdbx_description
1 polymer ?
#
loop_
_entity_poly.entity_id
_entity_poly.type
_entity_poly.pdbx_seq_one_letter_code
_entity_poly.pdbx_strand_id
1 'polypeptide(L)'
;MTRRAGYIFVAPFLIFFLLLFLLPLGYAGYLSLFKDQLVGGTVFAGLANYSRALADDQLLRGVLRVGLFFLVQVPVMLLVSLGAALAIDSGLLRAARVFRLGVFLPYAVPSVVAALMWGYLYGPSFGPLAKLGFNPLSDTLMLPALGNIVTWEFAGYNMIILYAALRTVPAERYEAAAVDGAGPWRTAWSIKIPALRPALLLCLVFSVIGSFQLFAEPNLIQRLAPTVVNSSYTPNLYAYSLAFISQQVNYAAAVSFLLGFVILVVSYAVLLTATRSRR
;
A
#
# COMPACT_ATOMS: atom_id res chain seq x y z
N MET A 1 -16.24 -37.75 -6.43
CA MET A 1 -16.21 -36.65 -7.44
C MET A 1 -15.08 -36.92 -8.41
N THR A 2 -15.36 -37.07 -9.70
CA THR A 2 -14.36 -37.38 -10.69
C THR A 2 -13.38 -36.20 -10.86
N ARG A 3 -12.08 -36.45 -11.04
CA ARG A 3 -11.04 -35.41 -11.29
C ARG A 3 -11.46 -34.39 -12.36
N ARG A 4 -12.26 -34.81 -13.33
CA ARG A 4 -12.80 -33.95 -14.41
C ARG A 4 -13.76 -32.86 -13.91
N ALA A 5 -14.56 -33.11 -12.87
CA ALA A 5 -15.47 -32.10 -12.32
C ALA A 5 -14.71 -30.89 -11.74
N GLY A 6 -13.57 -31.13 -11.06
CA GLY A 6 -12.73 -30.05 -10.53
C GLY A 6 -12.20 -29.11 -11.62
N TYR A 7 -11.75 -29.65 -12.74
CA TYR A 7 -11.25 -28.84 -13.87
C TYR A 7 -12.35 -27.99 -14.52
N ILE A 8 -13.57 -28.53 -14.64
CA ILE A 8 -14.72 -27.81 -15.22
C ILE A 8 -15.08 -26.59 -14.35
N PHE A 9 -15.06 -26.72 -13.01
CA PHE A 9 -15.35 -25.60 -12.10
C PHE A 9 -14.27 -24.52 -12.09
N VAL A 10 -13.01 -24.89 -12.28
CA VAL A 10 -11.88 -23.93 -12.29
C VAL A 10 -11.65 -23.34 -13.69
N ALA A 11 -12.07 -24.02 -14.76
CA ALA A 11 -11.82 -23.59 -16.14
C ALA A 11 -12.28 -22.16 -16.47
N PRO A 12 -13.49 -21.70 -16.09
CA PRO A 12 -13.91 -20.33 -16.37
C PRO A 12 -12.95 -19.29 -15.74
N PHE A 13 -12.57 -19.49 -14.48
CA PHE A 13 -11.59 -18.62 -13.82
C PHE A 13 -10.23 -18.62 -14.56
N LEU A 14 -9.71 -19.80 -14.91
CA LEU A 14 -8.42 -19.92 -15.60
C LEU A 14 -8.46 -19.24 -16.97
N ILE A 15 -9.54 -19.38 -17.73
CA ILE A 15 -9.69 -18.74 -19.04
C ILE A 15 -9.62 -17.21 -18.89
N PHE A 16 -10.42 -16.63 -17.99
CA PHE A 16 -10.40 -15.18 -17.75
C PHE A 16 -9.05 -14.71 -17.19
N PHE A 17 -8.45 -15.45 -16.29
CA PHE A 17 -7.12 -15.15 -15.76
C PHE A 17 -6.04 -15.15 -16.86
N LEU A 18 -6.04 -16.14 -17.75
CA LEU A 18 -5.11 -16.19 -18.87
C LEU A 18 -5.34 -15.03 -19.85
N LEU A 19 -6.58 -14.79 -20.25
CA LEU A 19 -6.90 -13.79 -21.28
C LEU A 19 -6.80 -12.35 -20.77
N LEU A 20 -7.25 -12.08 -19.54
CA LEU A 20 -7.35 -10.70 -19.02
C LEU A 20 -6.19 -10.30 -18.14
N PHE A 21 -5.42 -11.25 -17.63
CA PHE A 21 -4.28 -10.96 -16.75
C PHE A 21 -2.95 -11.39 -17.36
N LEU A 22 -2.77 -12.68 -17.68
CA LEU A 22 -1.47 -13.16 -18.16
C LEU A 22 -1.13 -12.69 -19.56
N LEU A 23 -2.10 -12.63 -20.48
CA LEU A 23 -1.85 -12.19 -21.84
C LEU A 23 -1.46 -10.69 -21.90
N PRO A 24 -2.18 -9.73 -21.28
CA PRO A 24 -1.73 -8.35 -21.24
C PRO A 24 -0.39 -8.16 -20.50
N LEU A 25 -0.15 -8.91 -19.42
CA LEU A 25 1.13 -8.89 -18.72
C LEU A 25 2.26 -9.37 -19.61
N GLY A 26 2.07 -10.49 -20.31
CA GLY A 26 3.05 -11.00 -21.28
C GLY A 26 3.31 -10.01 -22.43
N TYR A 27 2.25 -9.36 -22.93
CA TYR A 27 2.38 -8.31 -23.95
C TYR A 27 3.16 -7.09 -23.43
N ALA A 28 2.87 -6.62 -22.20
CA ALA A 28 3.67 -5.57 -21.59
C ALA A 28 5.15 -5.99 -21.41
N GLY A 29 5.40 -7.26 -21.03
CA GLY A 29 6.75 -7.83 -21.00
C GLY A 29 7.43 -7.82 -22.36
N TYR A 30 6.70 -8.17 -23.40
CA TYR A 30 7.19 -8.06 -24.78
C TYR A 30 7.55 -6.61 -25.13
N LEU A 31 6.66 -5.65 -24.91
CA LEU A 31 6.90 -4.23 -25.18
C LEU A 31 8.12 -3.69 -24.44
N SER A 32 8.39 -4.15 -23.22
CA SER A 32 9.53 -3.70 -22.41
C SER A 32 10.90 -3.99 -23.05
N LEU A 33 10.97 -4.96 -23.96
CA LEU A 33 12.17 -5.36 -24.68
C LEU A 33 12.40 -4.57 -25.98
N PHE A 34 11.48 -3.69 -26.33
CA PHE A 34 11.55 -2.85 -27.53
C PHE A 34 11.69 -1.39 -27.15
N LYS A 35 12.20 -0.56 -28.07
CA LYS A 35 12.24 0.90 -27.93
C LYS A 35 11.75 1.56 -29.23
N ASP A 36 11.08 2.69 -29.08
CA ASP A 36 10.71 3.53 -30.20
C ASP A 36 11.87 4.42 -30.60
N GLN A 37 12.12 4.53 -31.91
CA GLN A 37 13.08 5.44 -32.49
C GLN A 37 12.33 6.52 -33.26
N LEU A 38 12.87 7.75 -33.26
CA LEU A 38 12.30 8.87 -34.00
C LEU A 38 12.24 8.60 -35.50
N VAL A 39 13.21 7.83 -36.02
CA VAL A 39 13.26 7.39 -37.39
C VAL A 39 13.52 5.88 -37.37
N GLY A 40 12.67 5.10 -38.05
CA GLY A 40 12.81 3.65 -38.12
C GLY A 40 11.81 2.85 -37.29
N GLY A 41 10.92 3.52 -36.53
CA GLY A 41 9.85 2.86 -35.77
C GLY A 41 10.36 2.11 -34.53
N THR A 42 9.67 1.02 -34.15
CA THR A 42 9.98 0.23 -32.95
C THR A 42 11.01 -0.86 -33.27
N VAL A 43 12.11 -0.88 -32.52
CA VAL A 43 13.21 -1.84 -32.69
C VAL A 43 13.44 -2.67 -31.42
N PHE A 44 13.90 -3.89 -31.58
CA PHE A 44 14.27 -4.74 -30.46
C PHE A 44 15.50 -4.17 -29.75
N ALA A 45 15.38 -3.93 -28.45
CA ALA A 45 16.40 -3.29 -27.61
C ALA A 45 16.88 -4.20 -26.46
N GLY A 46 16.33 -5.42 -26.33
CA GLY A 46 16.67 -6.33 -25.24
C GLY A 46 16.48 -5.66 -23.88
N LEU A 47 17.51 -5.59 -23.07
CA LEU A 47 17.46 -5.02 -21.72
C LEU A 47 17.83 -3.51 -21.65
N ALA A 48 17.93 -2.81 -22.78
CA ALA A 48 18.35 -1.40 -22.80
C ALA A 48 17.37 -0.48 -22.03
N ASN A 49 16.07 -0.75 -22.06
CA ASN A 49 15.10 0.01 -21.25
C ASN A 49 15.32 -0.21 -19.75
N TYR A 50 15.67 -1.40 -19.33
CA TYR A 50 15.97 -1.70 -17.92
C TYR A 50 17.26 -1.04 -17.45
N SER A 51 18.33 -1.04 -18.27
CA SER A 51 19.56 -0.32 -17.95
C SER A 51 19.33 1.19 -17.88
N ARG A 52 18.51 1.76 -18.78
CA ARG A 52 18.07 3.15 -18.72
C ARG A 52 17.31 3.43 -17.41
N ALA A 53 16.37 2.56 -17.02
CA ALA A 53 15.57 2.74 -15.81
C ALA A 53 16.42 2.73 -14.53
N LEU A 54 17.44 1.87 -14.46
CA LEU A 54 18.37 1.80 -13.33
C LEU A 54 19.29 3.04 -13.22
N ALA A 55 19.47 3.81 -14.31
CA ALA A 55 20.22 5.06 -14.35
C ALA A 55 19.31 6.30 -14.36
N ASP A 56 17.99 6.13 -14.30
CA ASP A 56 17.01 7.22 -14.35
C ASP A 56 16.84 7.89 -12.98
N ASP A 57 17.44 9.07 -12.83
CA ASP A 57 17.36 9.88 -11.60
C ASP A 57 15.95 10.18 -11.14
N GLN A 58 14.99 10.34 -12.05
CA GLN A 58 13.59 10.62 -11.70
C GLN A 58 12.94 9.39 -11.06
N LEU A 59 13.18 8.22 -11.66
CA LEU A 59 12.71 6.95 -11.10
C LEU A 59 13.34 6.67 -9.74
N LEU A 60 14.65 6.80 -9.62
CA LEU A 60 15.41 6.53 -8.40
C LEU A 60 14.95 7.44 -7.25
N ARG A 61 14.78 8.75 -7.50
CA ARG A 61 14.23 9.68 -6.51
C ARG A 61 12.81 9.35 -6.11
N GLY A 62 11.96 8.91 -7.05
CA GLY A 62 10.62 8.43 -6.76
C GLY A 62 10.63 7.18 -5.86
N VAL A 63 11.49 6.21 -6.16
CA VAL A 63 11.66 4.98 -5.35
C VAL A 63 12.14 5.32 -3.94
N LEU A 64 13.14 6.18 -3.80
CA LEU A 64 13.64 6.63 -2.48
C LEU A 64 12.55 7.33 -1.68
N ARG A 65 11.76 8.21 -2.33
CA ARG A 65 10.65 8.91 -1.67
C ARG A 65 9.59 7.95 -1.15
N VAL A 66 9.20 6.96 -1.96
CA VAL A 66 8.26 5.93 -1.52
C VAL A 66 8.87 5.03 -0.45
N GLY A 67 10.16 4.75 -0.50
CA GLY A 67 10.89 4.05 0.57
C GLY A 67 10.82 4.79 1.91
N LEU A 68 11.08 6.11 1.90
CA LEU A 68 10.94 6.96 3.09
C LEU A 68 9.49 7.03 3.58
N PHE A 69 8.55 7.18 2.65
CA PHE A 69 7.13 7.14 2.95
C PHE A 69 6.75 5.84 3.67
N PHE A 70 7.15 4.69 3.12
CA PHE A 70 6.91 3.38 3.71
C PHE A 70 7.48 3.27 5.13
N LEU A 71 8.73 3.69 5.33
CA LEU A 71 9.42 3.56 6.62
C LEU A 71 8.76 4.37 7.75
N VAL A 72 8.06 5.44 7.44
CA VAL A 72 7.40 6.29 8.44
C VAL A 72 5.91 5.98 8.51
N GLN A 73 5.22 6.01 7.38
CA GLN A 73 3.77 5.91 7.32
C GLN A 73 3.25 4.53 7.75
N VAL A 74 3.90 3.44 7.30
CA VAL A 74 3.43 2.09 7.62
C VAL A 74 3.54 1.75 9.11
N PRO A 75 4.65 2.00 9.81
CA PRO A 75 4.69 1.85 11.26
C PRO A 75 3.62 2.66 12.00
N VAL A 76 3.43 3.92 11.62
CA VAL A 76 2.38 4.78 12.22
C VAL A 76 0.99 4.18 12.01
N MET A 77 0.66 3.81 10.78
CA MET A 77 -0.62 3.19 10.44
C MET A 77 -0.86 1.88 11.20
N LEU A 78 0.15 1.02 11.28
CA LEU A 78 0.03 -0.26 12.00
C LEU A 78 -0.10 -0.04 13.51
N LEU A 79 0.58 0.95 14.09
CA LEU A 79 0.42 1.30 15.50
C LEU A 79 -0.99 1.82 15.80
N VAL A 80 -1.53 2.70 14.96
CA VAL A 80 -2.91 3.19 15.08
C VAL A 80 -3.90 2.03 14.98
N SER A 81 -3.72 1.15 13.99
CA SER A 81 -4.57 -0.03 13.77
C SER A 81 -4.51 -1.01 14.94
N LEU A 82 -3.31 -1.28 15.45
CA LEU A 82 -3.09 -2.16 16.62
C LEU A 82 -3.73 -1.57 17.86
N GLY A 83 -3.53 -0.28 18.12
CA GLY A 83 -4.14 0.43 19.25
C GLY A 83 -5.66 0.36 19.20
N ALA A 84 -6.26 0.59 18.02
CA ALA A 84 -7.70 0.49 17.82
C ALA A 84 -8.21 -0.97 18.00
N ALA A 85 -7.51 -1.98 17.48
CA ALA A 85 -7.86 -3.38 17.66
C ALA A 85 -7.82 -3.81 19.13
N LEU A 86 -6.76 -3.42 19.86
CA LEU A 86 -6.62 -3.70 21.30
C LEU A 86 -7.69 -2.98 22.12
N ALA A 87 -8.04 -1.73 21.76
CA ALA A 87 -9.09 -0.97 22.43
C ALA A 87 -10.48 -1.64 22.28
N ILE A 88 -10.79 -2.13 21.08
CA ILE A 88 -12.04 -2.88 20.84
C ILE A 88 -12.04 -4.21 21.63
N ASP A 89 -10.92 -4.92 21.63
CA ASP A 89 -10.78 -6.21 22.29
C ASP A 89 -10.79 -6.13 23.83
N SER A 90 -10.45 -4.96 24.39
CA SER A 90 -10.40 -4.74 25.84
C SER A 90 -11.77 -4.84 26.52
N GLY A 91 -12.87 -4.72 25.77
CA GLY A 91 -14.24 -4.66 26.32
C GLY A 91 -14.58 -3.37 27.03
N LEU A 92 -13.65 -2.41 27.14
CA LEU A 92 -13.87 -1.11 27.83
C LEU A 92 -14.73 -0.15 27.00
N LEU A 93 -14.84 -0.36 25.70
CA LEU A 93 -15.61 0.51 24.81
C LEU A 93 -17.10 0.14 24.87
N ARG A 94 -17.90 1.02 25.48
CA ARG A 94 -19.39 0.82 25.55
C ARG A 94 -20.06 0.71 24.18
N ALA A 95 -19.51 1.37 23.15
CA ALA A 95 -20.02 1.37 21.77
C ALA A 95 -19.02 0.73 20.77
N ALA A 96 -18.39 -0.38 21.12
CA ALA A 96 -17.34 -1.03 20.32
C ALA A 96 -17.76 -1.30 18.85
N ARG A 97 -19.05 -1.60 18.62
CA ARG A 97 -19.59 -1.79 17.25
C ARG A 97 -19.55 -0.50 16.44
N VAL A 98 -19.97 0.63 17.03
CA VAL A 98 -19.98 1.94 16.38
C VAL A 98 -18.55 2.42 16.15
N PHE A 99 -17.68 2.27 17.15
CA PHE A 99 -16.26 2.62 17.01
C PHE A 99 -15.59 1.81 15.89
N ARG A 100 -15.80 0.50 15.84
CA ARG A 100 -15.28 -0.35 14.79
C ARG A 100 -15.78 0.07 13.40
N LEU A 101 -17.06 0.37 13.27
CA LEU A 101 -17.65 0.83 12.00
C LEU A 101 -17.07 2.19 11.60
N GLY A 102 -16.96 3.15 12.54
CA GLY A 102 -16.43 4.48 12.28
C GLY A 102 -14.98 4.47 11.83
N VAL A 103 -14.13 3.63 12.45
CA VAL A 103 -12.71 3.48 12.06
C VAL A 103 -12.57 2.73 10.73
N PHE A 104 -13.49 1.82 10.41
CA PHE A 104 -13.47 1.06 9.14
C PHE A 104 -14.06 1.85 7.96
N LEU A 105 -15.01 2.74 8.21
CA LEU A 105 -15.76 3.46 7.16
C LEU A 105 -14.87 4.16 6.11
N PRO A 106 -13.75 4.81 6.48
CA PRO A 106 -12.83 5.41 5.52
C PRO A 106 -12.36 4.46 4.42
N TYR A 107 -12.11 3.20 4.74
CA TYR A 107 -11.68 2.19 3.76
C TYR A 107 -12.73 1.93 2.66
N ALA A 108 -14.01 2.15 2.94
CA ALA A 108 -15.07 2.02 1.95
C ALA A 108 -15.17 3.21 0.99
N VAL A 109 -14.46 4.32 1.28
CA VAL A 109 -14.41 5.49 0.41
C VAL A 109 -13.42 5.23 -0.73
N PRO A 110 -13.81 5.40 -2.01
CA PRO A 110 -12.86 5.29 -3.11
C PRO A 110 -11.68 6.26 -2.96
N SER A 111 -10.45 5.82 -3.17
CA SER A 111 -9.21 6.62 -2.95
C SER A 111 -9.21 7.94 -3.72
N VAL A 112 -9.82 7.98 -4.91
CA VAL A 112 -10.02 9.22 -5.67
C VAL A 112 -10.87 10.24 -4.88
N VAL A 113 -11.94 9.77 -4.24
CA VAL A 113 -12.83 10.63 -3.43
C VAL A 113 -12.11 11.09 -2.16
N ALA A 114 -11.39 10.17 -1.50
CA ALA A 114 -10.58 10.50 -0.33
C ALA A 114 -9.52 11.56 -0.66
N ALA A 115 -8.78 11.40 -1.77
CA ALA A 115 -7.78 12.35 -2.21
C ALA A 115 -8.38 13.74 -2.54
N LEU A 116 -9.58 13.79 -3.14
CA LEU A 116 -10.29 15.06 -3.39
C LEU A 116 -10.74 15.72 -2.08
N MET A 117 -11.31 14.96 -1.14
CA MET A 117 -11.76 15.44 0.15
C MET A 117 -10.58 16.02 0.96
N TRP A 118 -9.49 15.27 1.08
CA TRP A 118 -8.30 15.73 1.78
C TRP A 118 -7.61 16.86 1.04
N GLY A 119 -7.59 16.83 -0.30
CA GLY A 119 -7.09 17.93 -1.14
C GLY A 119 -7.85 19.23 -0.88
N TYR A 120 -9.16 19.16 -0.71
CA TYR A 120 -9.97 20.32 -0.29
C TYR A 120 -9.57 20.80 1.12
N LEU A 121 -9.47 19.89 2.09
CA LEU A 121 -9.08 20.23 3.46
C LEU A 121 -7.69 20.87 3.53
N TYR A 122 -6.76 20.41 2.71
CA TYR A 122 -5.38 20.88 2.64
C TYR A 122 -5.16 22.11 1.76
N GLY A 123 -6.17 22.48 0.95
CA GLY A 123 -6.06 23.55 -0.03
C GLY A 123 -5.53 24.87 0.57
N PRO A 124 -4.41 25.41 0.06
CA PRO A 124 -3.72 26.53 0.71
C PRO A 124 -4.50 27.85 0.60
N SER A 125 -5.44 27.95 -0.35
CA SER A 125 -6.23 29.18 -0.55
C SER A 125 -7.68 29.09 -0.07
N PHE A 126 -8.23 27.87 0.02
CA PHE A 126 -9.66 27.66 0.28
C PHE A 126 -9.92 26.62 1.40
N GLY A 127 -8.93 25.82 1.76
CA GLY A 127 -9.06 24.80 2.78
C GLY A 127 -9.17 25.38 4.19
N PRO A 128 -9.87 24.67 5.12
CA PRO A 128 -10.01 25.13 6.49
C PRO A 128 -8.66 25.22 7.23
N LEU A 129 -7.66 24.40 6.88
CA LEU A 129 -6.35 24.45 7.51
C LEU A 129 -5.51 25.67 7.12
N ALA A 130 -5.77 26.24 5.93
CA ALA A 130 -5.12 27.47 5.48
C ALA A 130 -5.43 28.65 6.44
N LYS A 131 -6.65 28.69 6.99
CA LYS A 131 -7.06 29.71 7.98
C LYS A 131 -6.26 29.64 9.30
N LEU A 132 -5.67 28.47 9.59
CA LEU A 132 -4.82 28.24 10.75
C LEU A 132 -3.34 28.49 10.46
N GLY A 133 -2.99 28.99 9.28
CA GLY A 133 -1.60 29.19 8.84
C GLY A 133 -0.86 27.89 8.56
N PHE A 134 -1.56 26.76 8.44
CA PHE A 134 -0.99 25.44 8.20
C PHE A 134 -1.16 25.02 6.74
N ASN A 135 -0.03 24.74 6.06
CA ASN A 135 -0.03 24.33 4.66
C ASN A 135 0.53 22.89 4.52
N PRO A 136 -0.35 21.86 4.58
CA PRO A 136 0.07 20.47 4.41
C PRO A 136 0.62 20.15 3.01
N LEU A 137 0.30 20.95 2.00
CA LEU A 137 0.77 20.77 0.62
C LEU A 137 2.12 21.43 0.34
N SER A 138 2.84 21.90 1.37
CA SER A 138 4.21 22.38 1.24
C SER A 138 5.20 21.22 0.98
N ASP A 139 6.37 21.51 0.43
CA ASP A 139 7.39 20.52 0.12
C ASP A 139 7.78 19.66 1.35
N THR A 140 7.91 20.29 2.52
CA THR A 140 8.28 19.62 3.78
C THR A 140 7.17 18.74 4.36
N LEU A 141 5.90 19.10 4.14
CA LEU A 141 4.74 18.43 4.74
C LEU A 141 4.01 17.49 3.76
N MET A 142 4.38 17.47 2.50
CA MET A 142 3.69 16.67 1.47
C MET A 142 3.70 15.17 1.80
N LEU A 143 4.85 14.60 2.17
CA LEU A 143 4.90 13.16 2.54
C LEU A 143 4.07 12.86 3.79
N PRO A 144 4.15 13.62 4.91
CA PRO A 144 3.23 13.49 6.02
C PRO A 144 1.75 13.64 5.64
N ALA A 145 1.42 14.58 4.75
CA ALA A 145 0.05 14.79 4.30
C ALA A 145 -0.50 13.58 3.52
N LEU A 146 0.26 13.05 2.58
CA LEU A 146 -0.06 11.79 1.89
C LEU A 146 -0.15 10.62 2.89
N GLY A 147 0.77 10.56 3.84
CA GLY A 147 0.77 9.54 4.90
C GLY A 147 -0.48 9.59 5.78
N ASN A 148 -0.98 10.79 6.09
CA ASN A 148 -2.24 10.95 6.79
C ASN A 148 -3.43 10.42 5.98
N ILE A 149 -3.51 10.73 4.69
CA ILE A 149 -4.58 10.23 3.80
C ILE A 149 -4.59 8.71 3.80
N VAL A 150 -3.47 8.09 3.50
CA VAL A 150 -3.34 6.62 3.42
C VAL A 150 -3.58 5.96 4.78
N THR A 151 -3.11 6.57 5.88
CA THR A 151 -3.37 6.05 7.23
C THR A 151 -4.87 6.12 7.55
N TRP A 152 -5.53 7.22 7.23
CA TRP A 152 -6.97 7.39 7.43
C TRP A 152 -7.77 6.35 6.62
N GLU A 153 -7.39 6.08 5.37
CA GLU A 153 -8.05 5.09 4.52
C GLU A 153 -7.85 3.65 5.03
N PHE A 154 -6.63 3.27 5.37
CA PHE A 154 -6.28 1.86 5.58
C PHE A 154 -6.13 1.43 7.04
N ALA A 155 -6.08 2.34 8.02
CA ALA A 155 -5.96 1.96 9.42
C ALA A 155 -7.12 1.08 9.90
N GLY A 156 -8.35 1.38 9.44
CA GLY A 156 -9.53 0.59 9.79
C GLY A 156 -9.53 -0.82 9.19
N TYR A 157 -9.05 -0.96 7.97
CA TYR A 157 -8.87 -2.26 7.33
C TYR A 157 -7.87 -3.14 8.11
N ASN A 158 -6.69 -2.59 8.42
CA ASN A 158 -5.68 -3.29 9.21
C ASN A 158 -6.18 -3.59 10.64
N MET A 159 -6.91 -2.67 11.26
CA MET A 159 -7.55 -2.88 12.57
C MET A 159 -8.47 -4.12 12.55
N ILE A 160 -9.28 -4.31 11.51
CA ILE A 160 -10.19 -5.47 11.41
C ILE A 160 -9.41 -6.77 11.29
N ILE A 161 -8.34 -6.81 10.50
CA ILE A 161 -7.48 -7.99 10.38
C ILE A 161 -6.88 -8.35 11.76
N LEU A 162 -6.33 -7.36 12.45
CA LEU A 162 -5.73 -7.55 13.77
C LEU A 162 -6.78 -7.96 14.81
N TYR A 163 -7.94 -7.32 14.82
CA TYR A 163 -9.03 -7.68 15.73
C TYR A 163 -9.55 -9.10 15.48
N ALA A 164 -9.73 -9.50 14.22
CA ALA A 164 -10.13 -10.88 13.88
C ALA A 164 -9.10 -11.90 14.38
N ALA A 165 -7.81 -11.61 14.26
CA ALA A 165 -6.75 -12.45 14.77
C ALA A 165 -6.75 -12.52 16.32
N LEU A 166 -7.06 -11.43 17.03
CA LEU A 166 -7.23 -11.47 18.49
C LEU A 166 -8.37 -12.42 18.92
N ARG A 167 -9.44 -12.46 18.15
CA ARG A 167 -10.58 -13.35 18.45
C ARG A 167 -10.30 -14.84 18.29
N THR A 168 -9.18 -15.22 17.69
CA THR A 168 -8.73 -16.62 17.58
C THR A 168 -7.87 -17.07 18.76
N VAL A 169 -7.47 -16.16 19.65
CA VAL A 169 -6.69 -16.51 20.84
C VAL A 169 -7.62 -17.19 21.86
N PRO A 170 -7.29 -18.40 22.33
CA PRO A 170 -8.11 -19.14 23.30
C PRO A 170 -8.32 -18.36 24.60
N ALA A 171 -9.54 -18.39 25.13
CA ALA A 171 -9.93 -17.67 26.35
C ALA A 171 -9.12 -18.13 27.58
N GLU A 172 -8.73 -19.41 27.61
CA GLU A 172 -7.96 -20.00 28.70
C GLU A 172 -6.62 -19.27 28.93
N ARG A 173 -6.02 -18.69 27.88
CA ARG A 173 -4.78 -17.90 28.01
C ARG A 173 -5.00 -16.60 28.78
N TYR A 174 -6.15 -15.98 28.60
CA TYR A 174 -6.51 -14.75 29.33
C TYR A 174 -6.90 -15.07 30.78
N GLU A 175 -7.60 -16.17 31.01
CA GLU A 175 -7.98 -16.63 32.33
C GLU A 175 -6.73 -17.01 33.17
N ALA A 176 -5.79 -17.77 32.58
CA ALA A 176 -4.52 -18.07 33.23
C ALA A 176 -3.73 -16.82 33.61
N ALA A 177 -3.64 -15.86 32.68
CA ALA A 177 -2.97 -14.59 32.95
C ALA A 177 -3.66 -13.78 34.08
N ALA A 178 -4.99 -13.85 34.18
CA ALA A 178 -5.74 -13.18 35.26
C ALA A 178 -5.46 -13.84 36.61
N VAL A 179 -5.39 -15.19 36.66
CA VAL A 179 -5.00 -15.94 37.87
C VAL A 179 -3.56 -15.57 38.31
N ASP A 180 -2.64 -15.38 37.35
CA ASP A 180 -1.27 -14.93 37.61
C ASP A 180 -1.17 -13.43 37.97
N GLY A 181 -2.30 -12.72 38.09
CA GLY A 181 -2.34 -11.29 38.45
C GLY A 181 -1.85 -10.35 37.33
N ALA A 182 -1.87 -10.79 36.07
CA ALA A 182 -1.46 -9.95 34.95
C ALA A 182 -2.51 -8.89 34.66
N GLY A 183 -2.15 -7.61 34.81
CA GLY A 183 -3.00 -6.48 34.41
C GLY A 183 -3.17 -6.38 32.90
N PRO A 184 -4.09 -5.53 32.41
CA PRO A 184 -4.42 -5.40 30.98
C PRO A 184 -3.21 -5.10 30.09
N TRP A 185 -2.31 -4.26 30.55
CA TRP A 185 -1.08 -3.89 29.83
C TRP A 185 -0.12 -5.07 29.67
N ARG A 186 0.10 -5.83 30.78
CA ARG A 186 0.95 -7.03 30.75
C ARG A 186 0.35 -8.11 29.82
N THR A 187 -0.98 -8.31 29.87
CA THR A 187 -1.70 -9.23 28.97
C THR A 187 -1.54 -8.80 27.50
N ALA A 188 -1.64 -7.50 27.22
CA ALA A 188 -1.44 -6.99 25.84
C ALA A 188 -0.04 -7.30 25.30
N TRP A 189 1.02 -7.02 26.06
CA TRP A 189 2.40 -7.22 25.64
C TRP A 189 2.82 -8.68 25.62
N SER A 190 2.41 -9.48 26.60
CA SER A 190 2.90 -10.86 26.75
C SER A 190 2.05 -11.91 26.01
N ILE A 191 0.78 -11.60 25.69
CA ILE A 191 -0.14 -12.55 25.06
C ILE A 191 -0.66 -12.02 23.74
N LYS A 192 -1.31 -10.83 23.72
CA LYS A 192 -2.03 -10.34 22.55
C LYS A 192 -1.06 -9.98 21.41
N ILE A 193 -0.07 -9.11 21.65
CA ILE A 193 0.86 -8.67 20.61
C ILE A 193 1.69 -9.83 20.04
N PRO A 194 2.27 -10.76 20.82
CA PRO A 194 2.91 -11.94 20.28
C PRO A 194 1.98 -12.83 19.44
N ALA A 195 0.72 -13.00 19.85
CA ALA A 195 -0.25 -13.77 19.09
C ALA A 195 -0.60 -13.10 17.73
N LEU A 196 -0.52 -11.77 17.67
CA LEU A 196 -0.79 -10.99 16.45
C LEU A 196 0.34 -10.98 15.42
N ARG A 197 1.54 -11.50 15.74
CA ARG A 197 2.69 -11.47 14.81
C ARG A 197 2.36 -11.94 13.39
N PRO A 198 1.62 -13.05 13.15
CA PRO A 198 1.27 -13.47 11.80
C PRO A 198 0.37 -12.47 11.06
N ALA A 199 -0.60 -11.89 11.76
CA ALA A 199 -1.52 -10.90 11.21
C ALA A 199 -0.81 -9.57 10.93
N LEU A 200 0.09 -9.12 11.82
CA LEU A 200 0.93 -7.95 11.61
C LEU A 200 1.83 -8.11 10.38
N LEU A 201 2.38 -9.32 10.17
CA LEU A 201 3.15 -9.63 8.97
C LEU A 201 2.32 -9.53 7.70
N LEU A 202 1.10 -10.06 7.72
CA LEU A 202 0.18 -9.95 6.60
C LEU A 202 -0.12 -8.49 6.28
N CYS A 203 -0.46 -7.69 7.31
CA CYS A 203 -0.68 -6.25 7.17
C CYS A 203 0.57 -5.54 6.62
N LEU A 204 1.76 -5.89 7.11
CA LEU A 204 3.02 -5.31 6.66
C LEU A 204 3.31 -5.61 5.18
N VAL A 205 3.12 -6.86 4.73
CA VAL A 205 3.30 -7.24 3.31
C VAL A 205 2.33 -6.48 2.41
N PHE A 206 1.05 -6.39 2.78
CA PHE A 206 0.09 -5.60 2.01
C PHE A 206 0.43 -4.11 2.01
N SER A 207 0.96 -3.58 3.12
CA SER A 207 1.39 -2.19 3.19
C SER A 207 2.63 -1.91 2.33
N VAL A 208 3.57 -2.86 2.20
CA VAL A 208 4.68 -2.75 1.22
C VAL A 208 4.11 -2.59 -0.19
N ILE A 209 3.24 -3.51 -0.59
CA ILE A 209 2.62 -3.49 -1.91
C ILE A 209 1.88 -2.17 -2.14
N GLY A 210 1.03 -1.76 -1.20
CA GLY A 210 0.25 -0.52 -1.29
C GLY A 210 1.11 0.73 -1.37
N SER A 211 2.20 0.82 -0.59
CA SER A 211 3.10 1.97 -0.62
C SER A 211 3.77 2.16 -1.98
N PHE A 212 4.25 1.09 -2.61
CA PHE A 212 4.83 1.17 -3.96
C PHE A 212 3.79 1.36 -5.06
N GLN A 213 2.52 1.05 -4.80
CA GLN A 213 1.40 1.31 -5.70
C GLN A 213 0.74 2.69 -5.48
N LEU A 214 1.29 3.54 -4.61
CA LEU A 214 0.78 4.88 -4.34
C LEU A 214 0.69 5.70 -5.65
N PHE A 215 -0.55 6.00 -6.07
CA PHE A 215 -0.82 6.66 -7.35
C PHE A 215 -1.98 7.66 -7.27
N ALA A 216 -3.15 7.27 -6.76
CA ALA A 216 -4.37 8.07 -6.83
C ALA A 216 -4.22 9.38 -6.06
N GLU A 217 -3.69 9.34 -4.83
CA GLU A 217 -3.52 10.48 -3.95
C GLU A 217 -2.52 11.49 -4.54
N PRO A 218 -1.26 11.11 -4.90
CA PRO A 218 -0.32 12.06 -5.49
C PRO A 218 -0.78 12.57 -6.87
N ASN A 219 -1.46 11.75 -7.68
CA ASN A 219 -1.96 12.16 -8.99
C ASN A 219 -3.02 13.28 -8.89
N LEU A 220 -3.89 13.21 -7.89
CA LEU A 220 -4.91 14.24 -7.67
C LEU A 220 -4.34 15.48 -6.99
N ILE A 221 -3.48 15.30 -5.98
CA ILE A 221 -2.83 16.39 -5.26
C ILE A 221 -1.86 17.16 -6.17
N GLN A 222 -1.28 16.53 -7.18
CA GLN A 222 -0.47 17.21 -8.20
C GLN A 222 -1.17 18.42 -8.81
N ARG A 223 -2.49 18.36 -9.00
CA ARG A 223 -3.28 19.47 -9.55
C ARG A 223 -3.39 20.66 -8.60
N LEU A 224 -3.28 20.43 -7.30
CA LEU A 224 -3.35 21.45 -6.25
C LEU A 224 -1.97 21.99 -5.86
N ALA A 225 -0.93 21.20 -6.01
CA ALA A 225 0.45 21.55 -5.66
C ALA A 225 1.44 21.07 -6.75
N PRO A 226 1.35 21.58 -7.99
CA PRO A 226 2.14 21.12 -9.14
C PRO A 226 3.65 21.39 -9.01
N THR A 227 4.02 22.36 -8.19
CA THR A 227 5.43 22.70 -7.89
C THR A 227 6.07 21.72 -6.91
N VAL A 228 5.27 21.02 -6.09
CA VAL A 228 5.72 20.06 -5.07
C VAL A 228 5.58 18.63 -5.58
N VAL A 229 4.42 18.28 -6.14
CA VAL A 229 4.14 16.96 -6.69
C VAL A 229 4.26 17.03 -8.21
N ASN A 230 5.38 16.58 -8.75
CA ASN A 230 5.61 16.47 -10.19
C ASN A 230 5.19 15.07 -10.70
N SER A 231 5.26 14.86 -12.03
CA SER A 231 4.92 13.60 -12.70
C SER A 231 5.80 12.41 -12.34
N SER A 232 6.94 12.64 -11.69
CA SER A 232 7.86 11.61 -11.20
C SER A 232 7.89 11.52 -9.66
N TYR A 233 6.87 12.09 -8.98
CA TYR A 233 6.83 12.13 -7.51
C TYR A 233 6.82 10.74 -6.88
N THR A 234 6.04 9.81 -7.43
CA THR A 234 6.11 8.39 -7.10
C THR A 234 6.46 7.56 -8.34
N PRO A 235 7.06 6.37 -8.17
CA PRO A 235 7.43 5.52 -9.31
C PRO A 235 6.21 5.14 -10.17
N ASN A 236 5.07 4.90 -9.53
CA ASN A 236 3.85 4.50 -10.24
C ASN A 236 3.24 5.67 -11.03
N LEU A 237 3.29 6.90 -10.46
CA LEU A 237 2.90 8.12 -11.18
C LEU A 237 3.84 8.40 -12.35
N TYR A 238 5.13 8.11 -12.20
CA TYR A 238 6.11 8.24 -13.27
C TYR A 238 5.84 7.25 -14.42
N ALA A 239 5.62 5.97 -14.11
CA ALA A 239 5.27 4.97 -15.12
C ALA A 239 4.00 5.37 -15.89
N TYR A 240 2.98 5.88 -15.18
CA TYR A 240 1.77 6.41 -15.80
C TYR A 240 2.07 7.61 -16.72
N SER A 241 2.86 8.57 -16.26
CA SER A 241 3.25 9.74 -17.06
C SER A 241 4.02 9.36 -18.31
N LEU A 242 4.93 8.39 -18.22
CA LEU A 242 5.67 7.85 -19.36
C LEU A 242 4.72 7.20 -20.38
N ALA A 243 3.77 6.39 -19.94
CA ALA A 243 2.86 5.67 -20.84
C ALA A 243 1.85 6.60 -21.51
N PHE A 244 1.18 7.47 -20.75
CA PHE A 244 -0.02 8.18 -21.19
C PHE A 244 0.22 9.65 -21.56
N ILE A 245 1.24 10.29 -20.98
CA ILE A 245 1.56 11.70 -21.26
C ILE A 245 2.72 11.80 -22.25
N SER A 246 3.81 11.09 -21.98
CA SER A 246 5.05 11.15 -22.80
C SER A 246 5.04 10.15 -23.97
N GLN A 247 4.02 9.29 -24.07
CA GLN A 247 3.87 8.27 -25.13
C GLN A 247 5.07 7.31 -25.24
N GLN A 248 5.84 7.13 -24.17
CA GLN A 248 6.97 6.20 -24.09
C GLN A 248 6.52 4.83 -23.53
N VAL A 249 5.56 4.19 -24.19
CA VAL A 249 4.89 2.97 -23.70
C VAL A 249 5.89 1.83 -23.44
N ASN A 250 6.87 1.65 -24.32
CA ASN A 250 7.88 0.61 -24.19
C ASN A 250 8.77 0.80 -22.96
N TYR A 251 9.17 2.05 -22.70
CA TYR A 251 9.95 2.39 -21.50
C TYR A 251 9.09 2.30 -20.23
N ALA A 252 7.85 2.78 -20.27
CA ALA A 252 6.91 2.66 -19.16
C ALA A 252 6.67 1.19 -18.76
N ALA A 253 6.58 0.29 -19.75
CA ALA A 253 6.46 -1.14 -19.50
C ALA A 253 7.70 -1.69 -18.74
N ALA A 254 8.91 -1.33 -19.16
CA ALA A 254 10.13 -1.74 -18.46
C ALA A 254 10.20 -1.19 -17.03
N VAL A 255 9.85 0.09 -16.81
CA VAL A 255 9.75 0.71 -15.48
C VAL A 255 8.75 -0.05 -14.61
N SER A 256 7.56 -0.39 -15.15
CA SER A 256 6.53 -1.13 -14.41
C SER A 256 6.99 -2.54 -14.01
N PHE A 257 7.68 -3.26 -14.88
CA PHE A 257 8.28 -4.57 -14.56
C PHE A 257 9.38 -4.46 -13.51
N LEU A 258 10.24 -3.44 -13.60
CA LEU A 258 11.28 -3.19 -12.59
C LEU A 258 10.65 -2.89 -11.22
N LEU A 259 9.60 -2.08 -11.17
CA LEU A 259 8.86 -1.80 -9.94
C LEU A 259 8.22 -3.07 -9.37
N GLY A 260 7.57 -3.88 -10.21
CA GLY A 260 7.01 -5.17 -9.80
C GLY A 260 8.06 -6.08 -9.19
N PHE A 261 9.26 -6.12 -9.77
CA PHE A 261 10.39 -6.88 -9.24
C PHE A 261 10.87 -6.33 -7.89
N VAL A 262 11.01 -5.01 -7.74
CA VAL A 262 11.38 -4.37 -6.48
C VAL A 262 10.36 -4.70 -5.38
N ILE A 263 9.06 -4.58 -5.67
CA ILE A 263 7.99 -4.92 -4.73
C ILE A 263 8.10 -6.38 -4.30
N LEU A 264 8.33 -7.29 -5.24
CA LEU A 264 8.47 -8.73 -4.97
C LEU A 264 9.65 -8.98 -4.04
N VAL A 265 10.83 -8.41 -4.34
CA VAL A 265 12.05 -8.58 -3.54
C VAL A 265 11.86 -8.02 -2.13
N VAL A 266 11.32 -6.81 -2.00
CA VAL A 266 11.09 -6.17 -0.68
C VAL A 266 10.07 -6.96 0.13
N SER A 267 8.94 -7.36 -0.48
CA SER A 267 7.90 -8.15 0.19
C SER A 267 8.43 -9.51 0.66
N TYR A 268 9.24 -10.17 -0.18
CA TYR A 268 9.86 -11.45 0.16
C TYR A 268 10.92 -11.31 1.27
N ALA A 269 11.73 -10.26 1.22
CA ALA A 269 12.71 -9.95 2.28
C ALA A 269 12.02 -9.71 3.63
N VAL A 270 10.92 -8.95 3.65
CA VAL A 270 10.10 -8.73 4.84
C VAL A 270 9.55 -10.07 5.37
N LEU A 271 9.03 -10.93 4.50
CA LEU A 271 8.52 -12.23 4.89
C LEU A 271 9.62 -13.13 5.49
N LEU A 272 10.80 -13.18 4.86
CA LEU A 272 11.91 -13.99 5.34
C LEU A 272 12.45 -13.53 6.70
N THR A 273 12.65 -12.22 6.89
CA THR A 273 13.16 -11.67 8.16
C THR A 273 12.21 -11.98 9.31
N ALA A 274 10.93 -11.86 9.06
CA ALA A 274 9.90 -12.08 10.06
C ALA A 274 9.67 -13.57 10.39
N THR A 275 9.91 -14.50 9.45
CA THR A 275 9.83 -15.94 9.70
C THR A 275 11.10 -16.48 10.41
N ARG A 276 12.27 -15.90 10.16
CA ARG A 276 13.51 -16.25 10.87
C ARG A 276 13.48 -15.92 12.36
N SER A 277 12.78 -14.87 12.77
CA SER A 277 12.59 -14.49 14.17
C SER A 277 11.73 -15.50 14.97
N ARG A 278 11.25 -16.58 14.35
CA ARG A 278 10.48 -17.65 15.01
C ARG A 278 11.32 -18.86 15.42
N ARG A 279 12.58 -18.92 15.00
CA ARG A 279 13.54 -19.97 15.41
C ARG A 279 14.47 -19.43 16.49
#